data_d94855961d8d22f61717de59de9b37d8
#
_entry.id   d94855961d8d22f61717de59de9b37d8
#
_cell.length_a   1.000
_cell.length_b   1.000
_cell.length_c   1.000
_cell.angle_alpha   90.00
_cell.angle_beta   90.00
_cell.angle_gamma   90.00
#
_symmetry.space_group_name_H-M   'P 1'
#
loop_
_entity.id
_entity.type
_entity.pdbx_description
1 polymer ?
#
loop_
_entity_poly.entity_id
_entity_poly.type
_entity_poly.pdbx_seq_one_letter_code
_entity_poly.pdbx_strand_id
1 'polypeptide(L)'
;MLAVFEKAIGNPPEELKLPSMGLETMKSRQDIVEIVRSLWPDSTVYSLANGNYMASSQENESPSQPRSTVVTDDIFCIITGALENKTVLRRHYGLPRQATDAMVIVEAYKVLRDRAPYPSDQVIKDLEGKFAFILFDARSGTIIIARDREGCIELHWGITGDGSLVCCNDLNITGEACGKSCAPFPPGCIFMNGSGLKSFDHPLYKVRAIAREDDNGLICGVMFQVDLYTRLPSIPRTGSAANWAENAAVPGEENI
;
A
#
# COMPACT_ATOMS: atom_id res chain seq x y z
N MET A 1 -3.80 -12.16 6.28
CA MET A 1 -2.67 -11.88 5.36
C MET A 1 -1.57 -11.14 6.08
N LEU A 2 -0.32 -11.46 5.75
CA LEU A 2 0.87 -10.82 6.30
C LEU A 2 1.91 -10.65 5.20
N ALA A 3 2.68 -9.59 5.27
CA ALA A 3 3.89 -9.41 4.49
C ALA A 3 4.99 -8.77 5.35
N VAL A 4 6.22 -9.23 5.14
CA VAL A 4 7.41 -8.71 5.81
C VAL A 4 8.50 -8.47 4.77
N PHE A 5 8.92 -7.21 4.67
CA PHE A 5 9.91 -6.77 3.69
C PHE A 5 11.09 -6.10 4.40
N GLU A 6 12.31 -6.44 4.00
CA GLU A 6 13.50 -5.76 4.49
C GLU A 6 13.43 -4.25 4.21
N LYS A 7 14.13 -3.47 5.02
CA LYS A 7 14.13 -2.00 4.95
C LYS A 7 14.46 -1.47 3.54
N ALA A 8 15.43 -2.09 2.86
CA ALA A 8 15.87 -1.65 1.53
C ALA A 8 14.78 -1.78 0.46
N ILE A 9 13.95 -2.81 0.55
CA ILE A 9 12.84 -3.05 -0.37
C ILE A 9 11.56 -2.38 0.15
N GLY A 10 11.25 -2.55 1.44
CA GLY A 10 10.03 -2.03 2.07
C GLY A 10 9.94 -0.51 2.06
N ASN A 11 11.07 0.16 2.21
CA ASN A 11 11.18 1.62 2.27
C ASN A 11 10.05 2.28 3.09
N PRO A 12 9.84 1.84 4.36
CA PRO A 12 8.72 2.31 5.17
C PRO A 12 8.81 3.81 5.44
N PRO A 13 7.65 4.50 5.62
CA PRO A 13 7.64 5.90 6.00
C PRO A 13 8.43 6.14 7.29
N GLU A 14 9.27 7.19 7.29
CA GLU A 14 10.09 7.54 8.46
C GLU A 14 9.23 7.87 9.68
N GLU A 15 8.01 8.34 9.46
CA GLU A 15 7.03 8.69 10.50
C GLU A 15 6.58 7.48 11.34
N LEU A 16 6.73 6.25 10.84
CA LEU A 16 6.52 5.03 11.62
C LEU A 16 7.60 4.84 12.70
N LYS A 17 8.76 5.50 12.55
CA LYS A 17 9.81 5.53 13.56
C LYS A 17 9.53 6.65 14.56
N LEU A 18 9.06 6.30 15.73
CA LEU A 18 8.87 7.29 16.79
C LEU A 18 10.21 7.60 17.49
N PRO A 19 10.51 8.90 17.77
CA PRO A 19 11.77 9.30 18.39
C PRO A 19 12.03 8.73 19.79
N SER A 20 10.98 8.32 20.50
CA SER A 20 11.04 7.82 21.88
C SER A 20 11.13 6.29 22.00
N MET A 21 11.30 5.58 20.90
CA MET A 21 11.35 4.13 20.93
C MET A 21 12.78 3.67 21.25
N GLY A 22 12.96 3.17 22.48
CA GLY A 22 14.11 2.32 22.78
C GLY A 22 14.09 1.11 21.85
N LEU A 23 15.13 0.96 21.03
CA LEU A 23 15.29 -0.16 20.08
C LEU A 23 15.34 -1.55 20.76
N GLU A 24 15.40 -1.59 22.07
CA GLU A 24 15.73 -2.80 22.85
C GLU A 24 14.60 -3.84 22.94
N THR A 25 13.37 -3.51 22.51
CA THR A 25 12.22 -4.44 22.60
C THR A 25 11.62 -4.84 21.26
N MET A 26 12.18 -4.37 20.16
CA MET A 26 11.63 -4.63 18.83
C MET A 26 12.21 -5.94 18.26
N LYS A 27 11.31 -6.79 17.77
CA LYS A 27 11.65 -8.09 17.20
C LYS A 27 12.31 -7.94 15.82
N SER A 28 13.13 -8.94 15.45
CA SER A 28 13.70 -9.05 14.11
C SER A 28 12.74 -9.77 13.16
N ARG A 29 13.01 -9.72 11.86
CA ARG A 29 12.22 -10.48 10.86
C ARG A 29 12.15 -12.00 11.17
N GLN A 30 13.20 -12.56 11.71
CA GLN A 30 13.24 -13.99 12.04
C GLN A 30 12.29 -14.33 13.17
N ASP A 31 12.21 -13.47 14.18
CA ASP A 31 11.30 -13.66 15.32
C ASP A 31 9.83 -13.62 14.86
N ILE A 32 9.51 -12.84 13.82
CA ILE A 32 8.14 -12.75 13.31
C ILE A 32 7.69 -14.08 12.67
N VAL A 33 8.59 -14.82 12.04
CA VAL A 33 8.25 -16.14 11.50
C VAL A 33 7.79 -17.09 12.61
N GLU A 34 8.43 -17.01 13.80
CA GLU A 34 8.06 -17.80 14.97
C GLU A 34 6.71 -17.36 15.54
N ILE A 35 6.46 -16.05 15.61
CA ILE A 35 5.16 -15.50 16.01
C ILE A 35 4.06 -16.01 15.08
N VAL A 36 4.27 -15.92 13.78
CA VAL A 36 3.30 -16.40 12.76
C VAL A 36 3.03 -17.89 12.92
N ARG A 37 4.04 -18.70 13.08
CA ARG A 37 3.85 -20.14 13.29
C ARG A 37 3.09 -20.47 14.57
N SER A 38 3.25 -19.64 15.61
CA SER A 38 2.53 -19.82 16.87
C SER A 38 1.07 -19.37 16.76
N LEU A 39 0.81 -18.22 16.14
CA LEU A 39 -0.54 -17.64 16.06
C LEU A 39 -1.34 -18.16 14.86
N TRP A 40 -0.67 -18.54 13.77
CA TRP A 40 -1.27 -19.06 12.55
C TRP A 40 -0.65 -20.41 12.13
N PRO A 41 -0.88 -21.51 12.86
CA PRO A 41 -0.25 -22.81 12.59
C PRO A 41 -0.55 -23.34 11.18
N ASP A 42 -1.73 -23.06 10.62
CA ASP A 42 -2.16 -23.50 9.29
C ASP A 42 -1.87 -22.46 8.18
N SER A 43 -0.94 -21.53 8.43
CA SER A 43 -0.60 -20.52 7.45
C SER A 43 0.29 -21.09 6.33
N THR A 44 0.01 -20.62 5.10
CA THR A 44 0.91 -20.81 3.97
C THR A 44 1.89 -19.64 3.91
N VAL A 45 3.19 -19.95 4.03
CA VAL A 45 4.27 -18.95 3.97
C VAL A 45 4.95 -19.02 2.61
N TYR A 46 5.00 -17.89 1.91
CA TYR A 46 5.71 -17.72 0.64
C TYR A 46 7.04 -17.03 0.93
N SER A 47 8.13 -17.78 0.87
CA SER A 47 9.48 -17.23 1.01
C SER A 47 9.89 -16.51 -0.26
N LEU A 48 10.32 -15.28 -0.11
CA LEU A 48 10.79 -14.38 -1.16
C LEU A 48 12.30 -14.19 -1.04
N ALA A 49 12.91 -13.54 -2.03
CA ALA A 49 14.35 -13.24 -1.98
C ALA A 49 14.70 -12.34 -0.77
N ASN A 50 15.95 -12.41 -0.33
CA ASN A 50 16.53 -11.60 0.76
C ASN A 50 15.84 -11.75 2.12
N GLY A 51 15.23 -12.91 2.39
CA GLY A 51 14.52 -13.17 3.63
C GLY A 51 13.22 -12.39 3.80
N ASN A 52 12.69 -11.82 2.71
CA ASN A 52 11.35 -11.31 2.67
C ASN A 52 10.36 -12.48 2.62
N TYR A 53 9.14 -12.27 3.08
CA TYR A 53 8.10 -13.27 2.97
C TYR A 53 6.69 -12.69 3.03
N MET A 54 5.76 -13.44 2.49
CA MET A 54 4.34 -13.19 2.62
C MET A 54 3.68 -14.43 3.21
N ALA A 55 2.62 -14.26 3.99
CA ALA A 55 1.89 -15.37 4.58
C ALA A 55 0.38 -15.15 4.49
N SER A 56 -0.34 -16.25 4.30
CA SER A 56 -1.78 -16.29 4.28
C SER A 56 -2.27 -17.42 5.19
N SER A 57 -3.18 -17.12 6.12
CA SER A 57 -3.86 -18.12 6.94
C SER A 57 -5.33 -18.18 6.56
N GLN A 58 -5.93 -19.34 6.62
CA GLN A 58 -7.36 -19.55 6.38
C GLN A 58 -8.17 -19.55 7.68
N GLU A 59 -7.52 -19.59 8.84
CA GLU A 59 -8.19 -19.76 10.15
C GLU A 59 -9.26 -18.71 10.47
N ASN A 60 -9.13 -17.50 9.97
CA ASN A 60 -10.08 -16.40 10.23
C ASN A 60 -10.84 -15.99 8.96
N GLU A 61 -10.89 -16.87 7.97
CA GLU A 61 -11.67 -16.62 6.76
C GLU A 61 -13.17 -16.71 7.07
N SER A 62 -13.89 -15.64 6.79
CA SER A 62 -15.34 -15.63 6.88
C SER A 62 -15.95 -15.40 5.50
N PRO A 63 -17.18 -15.86 5.25
CA PRO A 63 -17.88 -15.57 3.99
C PRO A 63 -18.00 -14.07 3.67
N SER A 64 -17.97 -13.22 4.71
CA SER A 64 -18.02 -11.76 4.56
C SER A 64 -16.64 -11.14 4.26
N GLN A 65 -15.56 -11.87 4.54
CA GLN A 65 -14.18 -11.43 4.30
C GLN A 65 -13.37 -12.55 3.65
N PRO A 66 -13.71 -12.95 2.42
CA PRO A 66 -12.99 -14.00 1.72
C PRO A 66 -11.54 -13.58 1.46
N ARG A 67 -10.65 -14.55 1.39
CA ARG A 67 -9.25 -14.33 1.08
C ARG A 67 -8.88 -14.97 -0.24
N SER A 68 -8.05 -14.31 -0.99
CA SER A 68 -7.56 -14.80 -2.26
C SER A 68 -6.07 -14.51 -2.39
N THR A 69 -5.32 -15.53 -2.80
CA THR A 69 -3.88 -15.44 -3.02
C THR A 69 -3.56 -15.91 -4.43
N VAL A 70 -2.69 -15.20 -5.10
CA VAL A 70 -2.16 -15.59 -6.41
C VAL A 70 -0.67 -15.32 -6.50
N VAL A 71 0.03 -16.24 -7.18
CA VAL A 71 1.44 -16.09 -7.54
C VAL A 71 1.53 -16.34 -9.04
N THR A 72 1.93 -15.35 -9.79
CA THR A 72 2.02 -15.40 -11.27
C THR A 72 3.13 -14.48 -11.77
N ASP A 73 4.03 -14.97 -12.61
CA ASP A 73 5.10 -14.19 -13.25
C ASP A 73 5.93 -13.35 -12.25
N ASP A 74 6.35 -13.97 -11.14
CA ASP A 74 7.08 -13.32 -10.04
C ASP A 74 6.28 -12.24 -9.27
N ILE A 75 4.96 -12.14 -9.50
CA ILE A 75 4.07 -11.26 -8.77
C ILE A 75 3.29 -12.07 -7.74
N PHE A 76 3.38 -11.63 -6.49
CA PHE A 76 2.66 -12.18 -5.35
C PHE A 76 1.56 -11.21 -4.94
N CYS A 77 0.33 -11.67 -4.83
CA CYS A 77 -0.78 -10.83 -4.38
C CYS A 77 -1.65 -11.60 -3.40
N ILE A 78 -1.91 -10.98 -2.24
CA ILE A 78 -2.87 -11.48 -1.25
C ILE A 78 -3.89 -10.37 -1.03
N ILE A 79 -5.17 -10.70 -1.17
CA ILE A 79 -6.31 -9.84 -0.85
C ILE A 79 -7.17 -10.48 0.22
N THR A 80 -7.67 -9.67 1.15
CA THR A 80 -8.76 -10.00 2.06
C THR A 80 -9.94 -9.09 1.74
N GLY A 81 -11.16 -9.64 1.74
CA GLY A 81 -12.35 -8.96 1.28
C GLY A 81 -12.69 -9.28 -0.18
N ALA A 82 -13.54 -8.49 -0.80
CA ALA A 82 -14.03 -8.73 -2.14
C ALA A 82 -14.17 -7.47 -2.99
N LEU A 83 -13.91 -7.60 -4.29
CA LEU A 83 -14.20 -6.57 -5.28
C LEU A 83 -15.65 -6.69 -5.74
N GLU A 84 -16.43 -5.63 -5.56
CA GLU A 84 -17.84 -5.58 -5.97
C GLU A 84 -17.98 -5.51 -7.49
N ASN A 85 -17.08 -4.80 -8.16
CA ASN A 85 -17.07 -4.67 -9.62
C ASN A 85 -16.22 -5.73 -10.35
N LYS A 86 -15.86 -6.83 -9.68
CA LYS A 86 -15.05 -7.93 -10.23
C LYS A 86 -15.49 -8.42 -11.61
N THR A 87 -16.80 -8.53 -11.85
CA THR A 87 -17.33 -9.00 -13.13
C THR A 87 -17.02 -8.03 -14.28
N VAL A 88 -17.06 -6.73 -14.03
CA VAL A 88 -16.73 -5.70 -15.01
C VAL A 88 -15.23 -5.74 -15.30
N LEU A 89 -14.39 -5.78 -14.25
CA LEU A 89 -12.94 -5.83 -14.38
C LEU A 89 -12.47 -7.10 -15.12
N ARG A 90 -13.05 -8.26 -14.84
CA ARG A 90 -12.73 -9.50 -15.58
C ARG A 90 -12.96 -9.35 -17.09
N ARG A 91 -14.06 -8.72 -17.49
CA ARG A 91 -14.36 -8.48 -18.92
C ARG A 91 -13.36 -7.47 -19.50
N HIS A 92 -13.05 -6.42 -18.75
CA HIS A 92 -12.11 -5.39 -19.18
C HIS A 92 -10.71 -5.95 -19.44
N TYR A 93 -10.24 -6.83 -18.54
CA TYR A 93 -8.91 -7.45 -18.63
C TYR A 93 -8.90 -8.79 -19.38
N GLY A 94 -10.02 -9.25 -19.95
CA GLY A 94 -10.09 -10.51 -20.68
C GLY A 94 -9.90 -11.76 -19.83
N LEU A 95 -10.19 -11.69 -18.53
CA LEU A 95 -9.99 -12.78 -17.59
C LEU A 95 -11.14 -13.80 -17.61
N PRO A 96 -10.85 -15.09 -17.33
CA PRO A 96 -11.88 -16.13 -17.24
C PRO A 96 -12.85 -15.88 -16.07
N ARG A 97 -14.03 -16.51 -16.14
CA ARG A 97 -15.06 -16.36 -15.10
C ARG A 97 -14.60 -16.82 -13.71
N GLN A 98 -13.69 -17.77 -13.64
CA GLN A 98 -13.11 -18.30 -12.41
C GLN A 98 -12.01 -17.42 -11.80
N ALA A 99 -11.60 -16.35 -12.48
CA ALA A 99 -10.55 -15.49 -11.96
C ALA A 99 -10.91 -14.94 -10.57
N THR A 100 -9.98 -15.04 -9.64
CA THR A 100 -10.13 -14.56 -8.26
C THR A 100 -9.94 -13.05 -8.21
N ASP A 101 -10.24 -12.43 -7.08
CA ASP A 101 -10.01 -11.00 -6.87
C ASP A 101 -8.50 -10.66 -6.96
N ALA A 102 -7.65 -11.53 -6.41
CA ALA A 102 -6.20 -11.37 -6.52
C ALA A 102 -5.71 -11.41 -7.98
N MET A 103 -6.26 -12.29 -8.83
CA MET A 103 -5.92 -12.34 -10.27
C MET A 103 -6.32 -11.05 -10.98
N VAL A 104 -7.48 -10.47 -10.64
CA VAL A 104 -7.92 -9.19 -11.21
C VAL A 104 -6.95 -8.07 -10.87
N ILE A 105 -6.52 -7.99 -9.60
CA ILE A 105 -5.57 -6.97 -9.15
C ILE A 105 -4.21 -7.12 -9.85
N VAL A 106 -3.70 -8.36 -9.94
CA VAL A 106 -2.43 -8.65 -10.63
C VAL A 106 -2.49 -8.24 -12.09
N GLU A 107 -3.59 -8.57 -12.79
CA GLU A 107 -3.71 -8.21 -14.21
C GLU A 107 -3.84 -6.70 -14.42
N ALA A 108 -4.62 -6.01 -13.58
CA ALA A 108 -4.70 -4.55 -13.58
C ALA A 108 -3.32 -3.90 -13.37
N TYR A 109 -2.54 -4.43 -12.41
CA TYR A 109 -1.17 -3.99 -12.16
C TYR A 109 -0.26 -4.21 -13.38
N LYS A 110 -0.28 -5.42 -13.98
CA LYS A 110 0.54 -5.76 -15.17
C LYS A 110 0.26 -4.81 -16.34
N VAL A 111 -1.00 -4.56 -16.62
CA VAL A 111 -1.41 -3.63 -17.69
C VAL A 111 -0.84 -2.23 -17.48
N LEU A 112 -0.82 -1.73 -16.24
CA LEU A 112 -0.28 -0.41 -15.93
C LEU A 112 1.25 -0.40 -15.93
N ARG A 113 1.88 -1.41 -15.34
CA ARG A 113 3.34 -1.57 -15.32
C ARG A 113 3.92 -1.58 -16.73
N ASP A 114 3.28 -2.30 -17.65
CA ASP A 114 3.75 -2.50 -19.01
C ASP A 114 3.40 -1.34 -19.94
N ARG A 115 2.56 -0.41 -19.51
CA ARG A 115 2.15 0.79 -20.25
C ARG A 115 2.84 2.06 -19.70
N ALA A 116 4.16 2.07 -19.62
CA ALA A 116 4.86 3.32 -19.28
C ALA A 116 4.41 4.48 -20.21
N PRO A 117 4.21 5.71 -19.70
CA PRO A 117 4.62 6.24 -18.41
C PRO A 117 3.52 6.25 -17.32
N TYR A 118 2.53 5.39 -17.41
CA TYR A 118 1.45 5.39 -16.41
C TYR A 118 1.95 4.90 -15.06
N PRO A 119 1.68 5.64 -13.97
CA PRO A 119 2.08 5.20 -12.64
C PRO A 119 1.26 3.98 -12.21
N SER A 120 1.95 2.97 -11.68
CA SER A 120 1.33 1.70 -11.28
C SER A 120 0.38 1.82 -10.08
N ASP A 121 0.43 2.94 -9.34
CA ASP A 121 -0.53 3.27 -8.30
C ASP A 121 -1.94 3.53 -8.84
N GLN A 122 -2.10 3.77 -10.13
CA GLN A 122 -3.42 3.88 -10.75
C GLN A 122 -4.21 2.56 -10.75
N VAL A 123 -3.60 1.44 -10.42
CA VAL A 123 -4.30 0.15 -10.28
C VAL A 123 -5.52 0.23 -9.36
N ILE A 124 -5.42 1.03 -8.29
CA ILE A 124 -6.48 1.18 -7.30
C ILE A 124 -7.70 1.95 -7.82
N LYS A 125 -7.53 2.74 -8.89
CA LYS A 125 -8.53 3.70 -9.34
C LYS A 125 -9.84 3.05 -9.79
N ASP A 126 -9.73 1.87 -10.38
CA ASP A 126 -10.86 1.14 -10.92
C ASP A 126 -11.37 0.04 -9.98
N LEU A 127 -10.77 -0.11 -8.79
CA LEU A 127 -11.18 -1.12 -7.81
C LEU A 127 -12.29 -0.57 -6.91
N GLU A 128 -13.43 -1.26 -6.89
CA GLU A 128 -14.56 -0.97 -6.01
C GLU A 128 -14.86 -2.17 -5.12
N GLY A 129 -15.17 -1.93 -3.84
CA GLY A 129 -15.52 -2.97 -2.88
C GLY A 129 -14.87 -2.78 -1.52
N LYS A 130 -14.98 -3.81 -0.70
CA LYS A 130 -14.44 -3.87 0.67
C LYS A 130 -13.22 -4.78 0.66
N PHE A 131 -12.04 -4.18 0.68
CA PHE A 131 -10.80 -4.93 0.50
C PHE A 131 -9.59 -4.31 1.19
N ALA A 132 -8.64 -5.17 1.50
CA ALA A 132 -7.26 -4.79 1.72
C ALA A 132 -6.37 -5.77 0.97
N PHE A 133 -5.32 -5.30 0.30
CA PHE A 133 -4.41 -6.18 -0.41
C PHE A 133 -2.95 -5.76 -0.27
N ILE A 134 -2.08 -6.75 -0.44
CA ILE A 134 -0.64 -6.59 -0.52
C ILE A 134 -0.19 -7.27 -1.81
N LEU A 135 0.51 -6.52 -2.67
CA LEU A 135 1.11 -7.00 -3.91
C LEU A 135 2.61 -6.76 -3.87
N PHE A 136 3.37 -7.77 -4.28
CA PHE A 136 4.81 -7.69 -4.46
C PHE A 136 5.21 -8.22 -5.82
N ASP A 137 5.87 -7.38 -6.62
CA ASP A 137 6.50 -7.77 -7.89
C ASP A 137 7.99 -7.95 -7.65
N ALA A 138 8.43 -9.21 -7.61
CA ALA A 138 9.82 -9.57 -7.33
C ALA A 138 10.78 -9.11 -8.43
N ARG A 139 10.29 -8.95 -9.68
CA ARG A 139 11.12 -8.52 -10.81
C ARG A 139 11.52 -7.06 -10.72
N SER A 140 10.60 -6.21 -10.30
CA SER A 140 10.84 -4.75 -10.17
C SER A 140 11.15 -4.32 -8.73
N GLY A 141 10.98 -5.22 -7.74
CA GLY A 141 11.05 -4.89 -6.32
C GLY A 141 9.91 -3.98 -5.86
N THR A 142 8.80 -3.93 -6.60
CA THR A 142 7.68 -3.03 -6.30
C THR A 142 6.76 -3.65 -5.27
N ILE A 143 6.46 -2.88 -4.23
CA ILE A 143 5.45 -3.23 -3.21
C ILE A 143 4.27 -2.29 -3.36
N ILE A 144 3.06 -2.85 -3.34
CA ILE A 144 1.81 -2.10 -3.25
C ILE A 144 1.01 -2.64 -2.07
N ILE A 145 0.62 -1.74 -1.18
CA ILE A 145 -0.30 -2.02 -0.07
C ILE A 145 -1.45 -1.04 -0.20
N ALA A 146 -2.69 -1.54 -0.17
CA ALA A 146 -3.85 -0.67 -0.28
C ALA A 146 -5.01 -1.18 0.59
N ARG A 147 -5.85 -0.23 1.01
CA ARG A 147 -7.05 -0.48 1.80
C ARG A 147 -8.21 0.31 1.24
N ASP A 148 -9.39 -0.29 1.23
CA ASP A 148 -10.62 0.33 0.71
C ASP A 148 -10.95 1.69 1.35
N ARG A 149 -11.83 2.46 0.69
CA ARG A 149 -12.17 3.84 1.10
C ARG A 149 -12.80 3.92 2.48
N GLU A 150 -13.61 2.94 2.84
CA GLU A 150 -14.33 2.91 4.12
C GLU A 150 -13.50 2.26 5.23
N GLY A 151 -12.40 1.57 4.86
CA GLY A 151 -11.57 0.83 5.81
C GLY A 151 -12.28 -0.37 6.41
N CYS A 152 -13.15 -1.03 5.64
CA CYS A 152 -13.95 -2.16 6.10
C CYS A 152 -13.11 -3.37 6.49
N ILE A 153 -11.97 -3.56 5.84
CA ILE A 153 -11.02 -4.63 6.17
C ILE A 153 -9.92 -4.03 7.06
N GLU A 154 -9.69 -4.64 8.21
CA GLU A 154 -8.60 -4.22 9.08
C GLU A 154 -7.25 -4.51 8.43
N LEU A 155 -6.37 -3.52 8.52
CA LEU A 155 -5.00 -3.62 8.05
C LEU A 155 -4.11 -2.75 8.93
N HIS A 156 -3.02 -3.32 9.41
CA HIS A 156 -2.03 -2.66 10.26
C HIS A 156 -0.66 -2.78 9.63
N TRP A 157 0.19 -1.82 9.89
CA TRP A 157 1.57 -1.83 9.47
C TRP A 157 2.49 -1.26 10.54
N GLY A 158 3.77 -1.49 10.39
CA GLY A 158 4.76 -1.01 11.34
C GLY A 158 6.18 -1.36 10.90
N ILE A 159 7.13 -1.00 11.74
CA ILE A 159 8.54 -1.23 11.52
C ILE A 159 9.08 -2.12 12.65
N THR A 160 9.87 -3.11 12.30
CA THR A 160 10.60 -3.96 13.23
C THR A 160 11.89 -3.31 13.73
N GLY A 161 12.56 -3.94 14.70
CA GLY A 161 13.84 -3.46 15.24
C GLY A 161 14.96 -3.36 14.20
N ASP A 162 14.96 -4.20 13.17
CA ASP A 162 15.90 -4.15 12.05
C ASP A 162 15.46 -3.17 10.93
N GLY A 163 14.35 -2.46 11.12
CA GLY A 163 13.81 -1.48 10.17
C GLY A 163 12.97 -2.08 9.05
N SER A 164 12.64 -3.37 9.11
CA SER A 164 11.80 -4.03 8.12
C SER A 164 10.36 -3.57 8.21
N LEU A 165 9.67 -3.47 7.06
CA LEU A 165 8.25 -3.16 6.97
C LEU A 165 7.44 -4.42 7.23
N VAL A 166 6.52 -4.35 8.17
CA VAL A 166 5.51 -5.39 8.44
C VAL A 166 4.14 -4.83 8.08
N CYS A 167 3.33 -5.62 7.40
CA CYS A 167 1.94 -5.32 7.11
C CYS A 167 1.08 -6.56 7.34
N CYS A 168 0.04 -6.46 8.18
CA CYS A 168 -0.82 -7.58 8.55
C CYS A 168 -2.24 -7.11 8.84
N ASN A 169 -3.22 -7.98 8.56
CA ASN A 169 -4.61 -7.74 8.95
C ASN A 169 -4.94 -8.24 10.39
N ASP A 170 -3.95 -8.75 11.10
CA ASP A 170 -4.06 -9.14 12.51
C ASP A 170 -3.23 -8.19 13.38
N LEU A 171 -3.91 -7.45 14.26
CA LEU A 171 -3.28 -6.50 15.17
C LEU A 171 -2.34 -7.17 16.17
N ASN A 172 -2.65 -8.39 16.59
CA ASN A 172 -1.82 -9.11 17.57
C ASN A 172 -0.43 -9.39 16.99
N ILE A 173 -0.37 -9.87 15.75
CA ILE A 173 0.90 -10.13 15.06
C ILE A 173 1.67 -8.82 14.85
N THR A 174 1.00 -7.79 14.32
CA THR A 174 1.68 -6.51 14.05
C THR A 174 2.12 -5.81 15.33
N GLY A 175 1.28 -5.85 16.37
CA GLY A 175 1.59 -5.27 17.68
C GLY A 175 2.76 -5.97 18.36
N GLU A 176 2.80 -7.29 18.32
CA GLU A 176 3.91 -8.06 18.89
C GLU A 176 5.22 -7.90 18.09
N ALA A 177 5.13 -7.78 16.77
CA ALA A 177 6.28 -7.61 15.88
C ALA A 177 6.87 -6.18 15.94
N CYS A 178 6.03 -5.16 15.96
CA CYS A 178 6.41 -3.75 15.77
C CYS A 178 6.25 -2.90 17.04
N GLY A 179 5.61 -3.41 18.10
CA GLY A 179 5.39 -2.68 19.34
C GLY A 179 4.70 -1.32 19.08
N LYS A 180 5.27 -0.24 19.62
CA LYS A 180 4.73 1.12 19.45
C LYS A 180 4.76 1.66 18.02
N SER A 181 5.56 1.07 17.12
CA SER A 181 5.56 1.41 15.70
C SER A 181 4.32 0.91 14.97
N CYS A 182 3.54 0.02 15.59
CA CYS A 182 2.31 -0.49 15.01
C CYS A 182 1.28 0.63 14.84
N ALA A 183 0.80 0.81 13.61
CA ALA A 183 -0.22 1.79 13.25
C ALA A 183 -1.30 1.15 12.37
N PRO A 184 -2.55 1.62 12.43
CA PRO A 184 -3.55 1.24 11.44
C PRO A 184 -3.15 1.80 10.07
N PHE A 185 -3.28 0.99 9.02
CA PHE A 185 -3.13 1.48 7.65
C PHE A 185 -4.33 2.36 7.31
N PRO A 186 -4.14 3.59 6.82
CA PRO A 186 -5.23 4.54 6.62
C PRO A 186 -6.20 4.07 5.52
N PRO A 187 -7.52 4.22 5.72
CA PRO A 187 -8.51 3.93 4.70
C PRO A 187 -8.38 4.86 3.49
N GLY A 188 -8.80 4.40 2.31
CA GLY A 188 -8.71 5.18 1.08
C GLY A 188 -7.29 5.51 0.64
N CYS A 189 -6.31 4.74 1.12
CA CYS A 189 -4.89 4.99 0.85
C CYS A 189 -4.20 3.81 0.19
N ILE A 190 -3.16 4.14 -0.55
CA ILE A 190 -2.23 3.22 -1.19
C ILE A 190 -0.80 3.60 -0.78
N PHE A 191 -0.01 2.61 -0.46
CA PHE A 191 1.43 2.75 -0.24
C PHE A 191 2.19 2.02 -1.35
N MET A 192 3.20 2.67 -1.89
CA MET A 192 4.20 2.07 -2.77
C MET A 192 5.60 2.45 -2.29
N ASN A 193 6.50 1.49 -2.25
CA ASN A 193 7.87 1.69 -1.80
C ASN A 193 8.66 2.75 -2.59
N GLY A 194 8.28 3.01 -3.85
CA GLY A 194 8.90 4.06 -4.71
C GLY A 194 8.23 5.42 -4.64
N SER A 195 6.96 5.52 -4.25
CA SER A 195 6.19 6.77 -4.26
C SER A 195 5.57 7.14 -2.90
N GLY A 196 5.76 6.30 -1.88
CA GLY A 196 5.26 6.52 -0.52
C GLY A 196 3.76 6.33 -0.36
N LEU A 197 3.24 6.87 0.73
CA LEU A 197 1.83 6.78 1.11
C LEU A 197 1.03 7.91 0.47
N LYS A 198 -0.05 7.57 -0.23
CA LYS A 198 -0.95 8.52 -0.91
C LYS A 198 -2.41 8.15 -0.67
N SER A 199 -3.30 9.14 -0.65
CA SER A 199 -4.73 8.87 -0.73
C SER A 199 -5.16 8.76 -2.19
N PHE A 200 -5.85 7.68 -2.54
CA PHE A 200 -6.51 7.55 -3.85
C PHE A 200 -7.96 8.07 -3.81
N ASP A 201 -8.54 8.14 -2.63
CA ASP A 201 -9.86 8.76 -2.42
C ASP A 201 -9.77 10.29 -2.48
N HIS A 202 -8.71 10.85 -1.94
CA HIS A 202 -8.43 12.28 -1.95
C HIS A 202 -7.06 12.61 -2.56
N PRO A 203 -6.84 12.37 -3.86
CA PRO A 203 -5.51 12.41 -4.49
C PRO A 203 -4.85 13.79 -4.50
N LEU A 204 -5.60 14.85 -4.24
CA LEU A 204 -5.11 16.23 -4.16
C LEU A 204 -4.64 16.63 -2.75
N TYR A 205 -4.76 15.74 -1.79
CA TYR A 205 -4.45 16.03 -0.39
C TYR A 205 -3.33 15.14 0.13
N LYS A 206 -2.53 15.69 1.02
CA LYS A 206 -1.41 14.98 1.63
C LYS A 206 -1.91 14.07 2.75
N VAL A 207 -1.35 12.88 2.85
CA VAL A 207 -1.50 12.04 4.04
C VAL A 207 -0.44 12.47 5.06
N ARG A 208 -0.86 12.78 6.29
CA ARG A 208 0.02 13.20 7.38
C ARG A 208 0.04 12.16 8.48
N ALA A 209 1.18 12.02 9.11
CA ALA A 209 1.34 11.29 10.35
C ALA A 209 1.01 12.20 11.52
N ILE A 210 0.20 11.71 12.45
CA ILE A 210 -0.20 12.38 13.68
C ILE A 210 0.26 11.50 14.85
N ALA A 211 1.02 12.07 15.78
CA ALA A 211 1.39 11.37 17.00
C ALA A 211 0.14 11.06 17.84
N ARG A 212 0.07 9.85 18.35
CA ARG A 212 -0.97 9.41 19.29
C ARG A 212 -0.40 9.47 20.69
N GLU A 213 -1.02 10.25 21.56
CA GLU A 213 -0.64 10.41 22.96
C GLU A 213 -1.57 9.58 23.85
N ASP A 214 -1.03 9.06 24.94
CA ASP A 214 -1.80 8.46 26.02
C ASP A 214 -2.36 9.52 26.98
N ASP A 215 -3.13 9.09 27.97
CA ASP A 215 -3.73 9.98 28.99
C ASP A 215 -2.70 10.79 29.78
N ASN A 216 -1.43 10.41 29.76
CA ASN A 216 -0.32 11.08 30.42
C ASN A 216 0.47 12.01 29.47
N GLY A 217 0.04 12.16 28.21
CA GLY A 217 0.73 12.95 27.21
C GLY A 217 1.99 12.29 26.63
N LEU A 218 2.18 10.98 26.86
CA LEU A 218 3.29 10.24 26.27
C LEU A 218 2.90 9.70 24.90
N ILE A 219 3.81 9.85 23.92
CA ILE A 219 3.59 9.32 22.59
C ILE A 219 3.54 7.79 22.64
N CYS A 220 2.38 7.23 22.33
CA CYS A 220 2.12 5.79 22.35
C CYS A 220 2.02 5.16 20.95
N GLY A 221 2.09 5.97 19.87
CA GLY A 221 2.01 5.48 18.51
C GLY A 221 1.88 6.59 17.49
N VAL A 222 1.64 6.21 16.25
CA VAL A 222 1.35 7.13 15.14
C VAL A 222 0.05 6.71 14.45
N MET A 223 -0.65 7.66 13.90
CA MET A 223 -1.81 7.46 13.05
C MET A 223 -1.63 8.29 11.76
N PHE A 224 -2.04 7.72 10.65
CA PHE A 224 -2.00 8.43 9.36
C PHE A 224 -3.40 8.93 8.99
N GLN A 225 -3.50 10.18 8.60
CA GLN A 225 -4.76 10.81 8.22
C GLN A 225 -4.58 11.70 6.99
N VAL A 226 -5.62 11.75 6.15
CA VAL A 226 -5.67 12.68 5.02
C VAL A 226 -5.92 14.09 5.55
N ASP A 227 -5.03 15.01 5.23
CA ASP A 227 -5.16 16.43 5.58
C ASP A 227 -5.99 17.16 4.53
N LEU A 228 -7.28 17.26 4.75
CA LEU A 228 -8.21 17.93 3.83
C LEU A 228 -8.02 19.46 3.75
N TYR A 229 -7.16 20.04 4.56
CA TYR A 229 -6.87 21.47 4.54
C TYR A 229 -5.68 21.85 3.66
N THR A 230 -4.70 20.94 3.54
CA THR A 230 -3.49 21.22 2.77
C THR A 230 -3.48 20.41 1.47
N ARG A 231 -3.71 21.09 0.36
CA ARG A 231 -3.58 20.50 -0.98
C ARG A 231 -2.11 20.28 -1.33
N LEU A 232 -1.86 19.19 -2.03
CA LEU A 232 -0.57 19.00 -2.70
C LEU A 232 -0.39 20.13 -3.74
N PRO A 233 0.82 20.70 -3.87
CA PRO A 233 1.08 21.67 -4.93
C PRO A 233 0.77 21.00 -6.28
N SER A 234 -0.19 21.56 -7.00
CA SER A 234 -0.43 21.12 -8.38
C SER A 234 0.85 21.40 -9.17
N ILE A 235 1.31 20.42 -9.91
CA ILE A 235 2.39 20.63 -10.88
C ILE A 235 1.87 21.76 -11.80
N PRO A 236 2.57 22.91 -11.90
CA PRO A 236 2.17 23.94 -12.84
C PRO A 236 2.10 23.27 -14.22
N ARG A 237 0.98 23.38 -14.89
CA ARG A 237 0.90 23.00 -16.29
C ARG A 237 1.79 23.97 -17.06
N THR A 238 3.07 23.65 -17.14
CA THR A 238 3.96 24.33 -18.05
C THR A 238 3.49 23.95 -19.45
N GLY A 239 2.77 24.84 -20.12
CA GLY A 239 2.56 24.67 -21.54
C GLY A 239 1.25 25.00 -22.16
N SER A 240 0.32 25.80 -21.61
CA SER A 240 -0.83 26.18 -22.43
C SER A 240 -1.13 27.67 -22.52
N ALA A 241 -0.72 28.48 -21.58
CA ALA A 241 -1.01 29.93 -21.63
C ALA A 241 0.23 30.78 -21.94
N ALA A 242 1.40 30.39 -21.44
CA ALA A 242 2.65 31.16 -21.67
C ALA A 242 3.16 31.06 -23.13
N ASN A 243 3.04 29.86 -23.75
CA ASN A 243 3.54 29.66 -25.13
C ASN A 243 2.64 30.29 -26.20
N TRP A 244 1.40 30.66 -25.88
CA TRP A 244 0.53 31.32 -26.84
C TRP A 244 0.73 32.85 -26.85
N ALA A 245 1.24 33.41 -25.77
CA ALA A 245 1.51 34.87 -25.67
C ALA A 245 2.83 35.27 -26.38
N GLU A 246 3.82 34.38 -26.42
CA GLU A 246 5.10 34.67 -27.13
C GLU A 246 5.01 34.53 -28.64
N ASN A 247 4.07 33.75 -29.18
CA ASN A 247 3.86 33.60 -30.63
C ASN A 247 2.87 34.63 -31.25
N ALA A 248 2.34 35.53 -30.44
CA ALA A 248 1.44 36.59 -30.90
C ALA A 248 2.11 37.94 -31.15
N ALA A 249 3.42 38.03 -31.00
CA ALA A 249 4.18 39.22 -31.44
C ALA A 249 4.39 39.14 -32.95
N VAL A 250 3.45 39.68 -33.68
CA VAL A 250 3.55 39.97 -35.12
C VAL A 250 4.67 41.02 -35.35
N PRO A 251 5.64 40.78 -36.22
CA PRO A 251 6.53 41.87 -36.64
C PRO A 251 5.72 42.84 -37.49
N GLY A 252 5.41 43.98 -36.91
CA GLY A 252 4.76 45.08 -37.59
C GLY A 252 5.74 46.03 -38.18
N GLU A 253 5.69 46.12 -39.53
CA GLU A 253 5.84 47.30 -40.37
C GLU A 253 7.01 48.26 -40.06
N GLU A 254 8.07 48.07 -40.83
CA GLU A 254 8.90 49.18 -41.30
C GLU A 254 8.07 50.04 -42.27
N ASN A 255 7.86 51.30 -41.94
CA ASN A 255 7.50 52.34 -42.88
C ASN A 255 8.65 53.28 -43.10
N ILE A 256 9.14 53.32 -44.29
CA ILE A 256 9.67 54.41 -45.15
C ILE A 256 10.04 55.73 -44.47
#